data_cc733a1b404a6d4c9b34383182c0b5ad
#
_entry.id   cc733a1b404a6d4c9b34383182c0b5ad
#
_cell.length_a   1.000
_cell.length_b   1.000
_cell.length_c   1.000
_cell.angle_alpha   90.00
_cell.angle_beta   90.00
_cell.angle_gamma   90.00
#
_symmetry.space_group_name_H-M   'P 1'
#
loop_
_entity.id
_entity.type
_entity.pdbx_description
1 polymer ?
#
loop_
_entity_poly.entity_id
_entity_poly.type
_entity_poly.pdbx_seq_one_letter_code
_entity_poly.pdbx_strand_id
1 'polypeptide(L)'
;MDMSTTCATCGTKSQDYAIECSCCGNCYCSDKCKATDHQKKLIHHTWTDFKHIYENIMKSDQNIRVVTISDLKGEIMYSGHREGTRNLLSPKESRESLEMALKGWKIRAVLAPKIGRGKYVLAEYEKIKRITMPLGENHLLYVTTEVACDHSLLIERIHKLYLA
;
A
#
# COMPACT_ATOMS: atom_id res chain seq x y z
N MET A 1 39.76 -1.99 -0.63
CA MET A 1 38.46 -2.47 -0.16
C MET A 1 37.69 -2.94 -1.38
N ASP A 2 37.44 -4.22 -1.45
CA ASP A 2 36.75 -4.85 -2.59
C ASP A 2 35.28 -4.51 -2.50
N MET A 3 34.80 -3.54 -3.28
CA MET A 3 33.39 -3.15 -3.35
C MET A 3 32.62 -4.01 -4.36
N SER A 4 32.88 -5.32 -4.38
CA SER A 4 32.12 -6.22 -5.24
C SER A 4 30.73 -6.45 -4.67
N THR A 5 29.71 -6.06 -5.44
CA THR A 5 28.30 -6.34 -5.13
C THR A 5 27.93 -7.75 -5.61
N THR A 6 27.27 -8.51 -4.77
CA THR A 6 26.82 -9.88 -5.08
C THR A 6 25.36 -9.87 -5.52
N CYS A 7 25.08 -10.49 -6.65
CA CYS A 7 23.71 -10.64 -7.14
C CYS A 7 22.86 -11.48 -6.18
N ALA A 8 21.75 -10.94 -5.72
CA ALA A 8 20.84 -11.60 -4.77
C ALA A 8 20.18 -12.90 -5.32
N THR A 9 20.14 -13.07 -6.65
CA THR A 9 19.51 -14.23 -7.31
C THR A 9 20.50 -15.33 -7.64
N CYS A 10 21.61 -15.00 -8.32
CA CYS A 10 22.54 -16.01 -8.84
C CYS A 10 23.91 -16.04 -8.13
N GLY A 11 24.16 -15.13 -7.19
CA GLY A 11 25.41 -15.06 -6.44
C GLY A 11 26.63 -14.51 -7.22
N THR A 12 26.47 -14.10 -8.47
CA THR A 12 27.55 -13.54 -9.29
C THR A 12 28.04 -12.24 -8.67
N LYS A 13 29.35 -12.12 -8.50
CA LYS A 13 30.01 -10.88 -8.07
C LYS A 13 30.30 -10.01 -9.28
N SER A 14 29.92 -8.74 -9.22
CA SER A 14 30.25 -7.77 -10.29
C SER A 14 30.62 -6.43 -9.67
N GLN A 15 31.61 -5.78 -10.29
CA GLN A 15 31.99 -4.41 -9.94
C GLN A 15 31.26 -3.36 -10.78
N ASP A 16 30.69 -3.76 -11.95
CA ASP A 16 30.24 -2.80 -12.96
C ASP A 16 28.73 -2.75 -13.26
N TYR A 17 27.89 -3.66 -12.73
CA TYR A 17 26.48 -3.75 -13.12
C TYR A 17 25.53 -4.11 -12.00
N ALA A 18 25.61 -3.46 -10.87
CA ALA A 18 24.61 -3.70 -9.84
C ALA A 18 23.35 -2.89 -10.16
N ILE A 19 22.28 -3.57 -10.58
CA ILE A 19 20.94 -3.00 -10.56
C ILE A 19 20.47 -3.05 -9.12
N GLU A 20 20.59 -1.92 -8.42
CA GLU A 20 20.06 -1.80 -7.07
C GLU A 20 18.54 -1.67 -7.10
N CYS A 21 17.85 -2.47 -6.29
CA CYS A 21 16.41 -2.35 -6.15
C CYS A 21 16.07 -1.31 -5.08
N SER A 22 15.39 -0.26 -5.47
CA SER A 22 14.97 0.83 -4.59
C SER A 22 14.04 0.40 -3.45
N CYS A 23 13.37 -0.76 -3.60
CA CYS A 23 12.40 -1.24 -2.61
C CYS A 23 13.01 -2.13 -1.52
N CYS A 24 14.06 -2.90 -1.83
CA CYS A 24 14.68 -3.83 -0.85
C CYS A 24 16.18 -3.64 -0.68
N GLY A 25 16.81 -2.72 -1.44
CA GLY A 25 18.24 -2.49 -1.43
C GLY A 25 19.10 -3.65 -1.98
N ASN A 26 18.48 -4.72 -2.50
CA ASN A 26 19.21 -5.83 -3.09
C ASN A 26 19.80 -5.45 -4.44
N CYS A 27 20.98 -5.98 -4.73
CA CYS A 27 21.67 -5.80 -6.00
C CYS A 27 21.50 -7.01 -6.91
N TYR A 28 21.35 -6.78 -8.20
CA TYR A 28 21.16 -7.80 -9.24
C TYR A 28 22.11 -7.56 -10.40
N CYS A 29 22.64 -8.65 -10.98
CA CYS A 29 23.54 -8.55 -12.15
C CYS A 29 22.79 -8.28 -13.46
N SER A 30 21.47 -8.46 -13.51
CA SER A 30 20.63 -8.24 -14.67
C SER A 30 19.16 -8.05 -14.31
N ASP A 31 18.38 -7.45 -15.21
CA ASP A 31 16.93 -7.34 -15.06
C ASP A 31 16.25 -8.72 -14.97
N LYS A 32 16.80 -9.73 -15.65
CA LYS A 32 16.31 -11.11 -15.55
C LYS A 32 16.47 -11.67 -14.14
N CYS A 33 17.62 -11.44 -13.50
CA CYS A 33 17.83 -11.86 -12.11
C CYS A 33 16.92 -11.11 -11.14
N LYS A 34 16.76 -9.82 -11.34
CA LYS A 34 15.82 -9.00 -10.59
C LYS A 34 14.40 -9.52 -10.73
N ALA A 35 13.92 -9.74 -11.96
CA ALA A 35 12.60 -10.28 -12.24
C ALA A 35 12.38 -11.68 -11.63
N THR A 36 13.38 -12.55 -11.66
CA THR A 36 13.31 -13.90 -11.07
C THR A 36 13.21 -13.86 -9.55
N ASP A 37 13.98 -13.02 -8.88
CA ASP A 37 13.88 -12.85 -7.41
C ASP A 37 12.56 -12.23 -7.02
N HIS A 38 12.12 -11.22 -7.79
CA HIS A 38 10.83 -10.56 -7.62
C HIS A 38 9.68 -11.54 -7.81
N GLN A 39 9.77 -12.44 -8.77
CA GLN A 39 8.73 -13.46 -9.02
C GLN A 39 8.65 -14.48 -7.90
N LYS A 40 9.79 -14.88 -7.32
CA LYS A 40 9.86 -15.77 -6.15
C LYS A 40 9.41 -15.09 -4.85
N LYS A 41 9.63 -13.78 -4.73
CA LYS A 41 9.30 -12.94 -3.58
C LYS A 41 8.14 -11.99 -3.88
N LEU A 42 7.26 -12.33 -4.80
CA LEU A 42 6.25 -11.45 -5.40
C LEU A 42 5.47 -10.65 -4.35
N ILE A 43 5.13 -11.30 -3.24
CA ILE A 43 4.43 -10.67 -2.13
C ILE A 43 5.30 -9.62 -1.43
N HIS A 44 6.59 -9.90 -1.25
CA HIS A 44 7.50 -9.03 -0.51
C HIS A 44 7.81 -7.73 -1.26
N HIS A 45 7.98 -7.79 -2.57
CA HIS A 45 8.38 -6.64 -3.39
C HIS A 45 7.26 -5.67 -3.68
N THR A 46 6.07 -6.17 -4.00
CA THR A 46 4.90 -5.36 -4.32
C THR A 46 4.39 -4.61 -3.08
N TRP A 47 4.65 -5.16 -1.88
CA TRP A 47 4.08 -4.67 -0.63
C TRP A 47 5.08 -3.90 0.25
N THR A 48 6.38 -3.91 -0.05
CA THR A 48 7.39 -3.17 0.74
C THR A 48 7.68 -1.77 0.21
N ASP A 49 7.31 -1.47 -1.04
CA ASP A 49 7.41 -0.10 -1.56
C ASP A 49 6.11 0.69 -1.30
N PHE A 50 5.81 0.94 -0.05
CA PHE A 50 4.62 1.67 0.37
C PHE A 50 4.54 3.08 -0.20
N LYS A 51 5.68 3.73 -0.42
CA LYS A 51 5.74 5.04 -1.05
C LYS A 51 5.24 4.98 -2.50
N HIS A 52 5.68 3.98 -3.26
CA HIS A 52 5.26 3.79 -4.64
C HIS A 52 3.76 3.46 -4.74
N ILE A 53 3.27 2.61 -3.84
CA ILE A 53 1.83 2.32 -3.72
C ILE A 53 1.04 3.61 -3.45
N TYR A 54 1.47 4.38 -2.47
CA TYR A 54 0.89 5.67 -2.13
C TYR A 54 0.84 6.62 -3.35
N GLU A 55 1.97 6.78 -4.04
CA GLU A 55 2.06 7.68 -5.20
C GLU A 55 1.13 7.25 -6.34
N ASN A 56 1.03 5.96 -6.63
CA ASN A 56 0.15 5.43 -7.66
C ASN A 56 -1.33 5.62 -7.31
N ILE A 57 -1.70 5.39 -6.05
CA ILE A 57 -3.06 5.63 -5.59
C ILE A 57 -3.38 7.12 -5.66
N MET A 58 -2.50 8.00 -5.17
CA MET A 58 -2.69 9.45 -5.24
C MET A 58 -2.89 9.97 -6.67
N LYS A 59 -2.18 9.37 -7.64
CA LYS A 59 -2.32 9.74 -9.07
C LYS A 59 -3.60 9.21 -9.70
N SER A 60 -4.22 8.19 -9.13
CA SER A 60 -5.39 7.53 -9.72
C SER A 60 -6.66 8.39 -9.72
N ASP A 61 -6.78 9.33 -8.78
CA ASP A 61 -7.91 10.26 -8.71
C ASP A 61 -7.52 11.58 -8.00
N GLN A 62 -7.89 12.70 -8.60
CA GLN A 62 -7.59 14.03 -8.05
C GLN A 62 -8.37 14.36 -6.76
N ASN A 63 -9.46 13.64 -6.49
CA ASN A 63 -10.29 13.85 -5.31
C ASN A 63 -9.74 13.13 -4.06
N ILE A 64 -8.67 12.37 -4.18
CA ILE A 64 -8.02 11.76 -3.02
C ILE A 64 -7.35 12.83 -2.18
N ARG A 65 -7.68 12.87 -0.90
CA ARG A 65 -7.14 13.80 0.10
C ARG A 65 -5.95 13.22 0.85
N VAL A 66 -6.13 12.02 1.37
CA VAL A 66 -5.16 11.32 2.23
C VAL A 66 -5.11 9.85 1.85
N VAL A 67 -3.91 9.30 1.83
CA VAL A 67 -3.68 7.84 1.75
C VAL A 67 -2.81 7.44 2.92
N THR A 68 -3.23 6.43 3.66
CA THR A 68 -2.47 5.83 4.76
C THR A 68 -2.42 4.32 4.54
N ILE A 69 -1.24 3.76 4.70
CA ILE A 69 -1.00 2.31 4.69
C ILE A 69 -0.49 1.94 6.09
N SER A 70 -1.18 1.02 6.74
CA SER A 70 -0.78 0.51 8.05
C SER A 70 -0.63 -1.01 8.02
N ASP A 71 0.10 -1.56 8.98
CA ASP A 71 -0.02 -2.97 9.29
C ASP A 71 -1.30 -3.26 10.08
N LEU A 72 -1.58 -4.53 10.37
CA LEU A 72 -2.78 -4.94 11.12
C LEU A 72 -2.69 -4.65 12.63
N LYS A 73 -1.54 -4.18 13.12
CA LYS A 73 -1.35 -3.73 14.50
C LYS A 73 -1.57 -2.24 14.66
N GLY A 74 -1.66 -1.50 13.54
CA GLY A 74 -1.87 -0.05 13.53
C GLY A 74 -0.58 0.75 13.36
N GLU A 75 0.55 0.09 13.09
CA GLU A 75 1.78 0.77 12.71
C GLU A 75 1.65 1.35 11.30
N ILE A 76 1.95 2.64 11.17
CA ILE A 76 1.86 3.33 9.88
C ILE A 76 3.12 3.05 9.08
N MET A 77 2.96 2.38 7.95
CA MET A 77 4.04 2.08 7.01
C MET A 77 4.31 3.27 6.09
N TYR A 78 3.27 3.94 5.64
CA TYR A 78 3.35 5.18 4.87
C TYR A 78 2.05 5.97 5.00
N SER A 79 2.15 7.29 5.07
CA SER A 79 1.01 8.19 5.06
C SER A 79 1.36 9.52 4.41
N GLY A 80 0.42 10.08 3.69
CA GLY A 80 0.58 11.41 3.10
C GLY A 80 -0.74 11.99 2.63
N HIS A 81 -0.74 13.31 2.45
CA HIS A 81 -1.89 14.05 1.96
C HIS A 81 -1.54 14.79 0.68
N ARG A 82 -2.56 15.06 -0.09
CA ARG A 82 -2.44 15.91 -1.27
C ARG A 82 -2.03 17.31 -0.85
N GLU A 83 -1.13 17.89 -1.62
CA GLU A 83 -0.72 19.28 -1.43
C GLU A 83 -1.94 20.23 -1.40
N GLY A 84 -1.95 21.18 -0.48
CA GLY A 84 -3.06 22.08 -0.27
C GLY A 84 -4.27 21.51 0.48
N THR A 85 -4.24 20.23 0.85
CA THR A 85 -5.33 19.60 1.62
C THR A 85 -5.21 19.94 3.10
N ARG A 86 -6.30 20.49 3.66
CA ARG A 86 -6.41 20.74 5.10
C ARG A 86 -6.92 19.51 5.82
N ASN A 87 -6.21 19.08 6.86
CA ASN A 87 -6.69 18.02 7.74
C ASN A 87 -7.95 18.48 8.49
N LEU A 88 -8.97 17.63 8.47
CA LEU A 88 -10.22 17.86 9.21
C LEU A 88 -10.17 17.29 10.64
N LEU A 89 -9.31 16.31 10.85
CA LEU A 89 -9.11 15.63 12.14
C LEU A 89 -7.75 16.00 12.74
N SER A 90 -7.69 16.05 14.04
CA SER A 90 -6.42 16.11 14.77
C SER A 90 -5.62 14.81 14.60
N PRO A 91 -4.31 14.79 14.88
CA PRO A 91 -3.52 13.57 14.86
C PRO A 91 -4.09 12.45 15.77
N LYS A 92 -4.63 12.81 16.93
CA LYS A 92 -5.28 11.86 17.87
C LYS A 92 -6.53 11.25 17.26
N GLU A 93 -7.43 12.08 16.74
CA GLU A 93 -8.68 11.64 16.09
C GLU A 93 -8.41 10.78 14.85
N SER A 94 -7.38 11.12 14.06
CA SER A 94 -6.95 10.31 12.92
C SER A 94 -6.48 8.93 13.35
N ARG A 95 -5.73 8.83 14.44
CA ARG A 95 -5.27 7.55 15.01
C ARG A 95 -6.45 6.72 15.52
N GLU A 96 -7.35 7.32 16.27
CA GLU A 96 -8.56 6.64 16.78
C GLU A 96 -9.43 6.11 15.64
N SER A 97 -9.56 6.88 14.55
CA SER A 97 -10.28 6.48 13.35
C SER A 97 -9.64 5.29 12.64
N LEU A 98 -8.31 5.25 12.54
CA LEU A 98 -7.58 4.11 11.99
C LEU A 98 -7.75 2.86 12.86
N GLU A 99 -7.67 3.00 14.18
CA GLU A 99 -7.87 1.89 15.12
C GLU A 99 -9.28 1.30 15.02
N MET A 100 -10.30 2.14 14.86
CA MET A 100 -11.68 1.68 14.62
C MET A 100 -11.80 0.87 13.33
N ALA A 101 -11.16 1.33 12.25
CA ALA A 101 -11.12 0.61 10.99
C ALA A 101 -10.46 -0.77 11.15
N LEU A 102 -9.32 -0.83 11.81
CA LEU A 102 -8.59 -2.08 12.08
C LEU A 102 -9.42 -3.07 12.91
N LYS A 103 -10.10 -2.60 13.96
CA LYS A 103 -11.02 -3.43 14.75
C LYS A 103 -12.15 -4.00 13.89
N GLY A 104 -12.76 -3.17 13.04
CA GLY A 104 -13.80 -3.60 12.12
C GLY A 104 -13.31 -4.66 11.13
N TRP A 105 -12.09 -4.53 10.62
CA TRP A 105 -11.50 -5.52 9.72
C TRP A 105 -11.16 -6.84 10.41
N LYS A 106 -10.73 -6.83 11.68
CA LYS A 106 -10.55 -8.06 12.47
C LYS A 106 -11.87 -8.84 12.64
N ILE A 107 -12.97 -8.14 12.90
CA ILE A 107 -14.29 -8.77 12.98
C ILE A 107 -14.71 -9.38 11.63
N ARG A 108 -14.48 -8.67 10.52
CA ARG A 108 -14.78 -9.17 9.18
C ARG A 108 -13.97 -10.41 8.82
N ALA A 109 -12.71 -10.49 9.26
CA ALA A 109 -11.87 -11.66 9.06
C ALA A 109 -12.45 -12.91 9.74
N VAL A 110 -13.05 -12.78 10.91
CA VAL A 110 -13.73 -13.88 11.63
C VAL A 110 -14.94 -14.40 10.84
N LEU A 111 -15.64 -13.51 10.13
CA LEU A 111 -16.81 -13.88 9.33
C LEU A 111 -16.47 -14.43 7.94
N ALA A 112 -15.25 -14.23 7.49
CA ALA A 112 -14.80 -14.59 6.14
C ALA A 112 -15.04 -16.07 5.75
N PRO A 113 -14.89 -17.07 6.62
CA PRO A 113 -15.20 -18.47 6.28
C PRO A 113 -16.65 -18.71 5.87
N LYS A 114 -17.58 -17.86 6.32
CA LYS A 114 -19.03 -18.01 6.03
C LYS A 114 -19.47 -17.19 4.83
N ILE A 115 -18.99 -15.96 4.70
CA ILE A 115 -19.51 -15.00 3.70
C ILE A 115 -18.45 -14.53 2.70
N GLY A 116 -17.25 -15.04 2.80
CA GLY A 116 -16.11 -14.62 1.98
C GLY A 116 -15.34 -13.45 2.57
N ARG A 117 -14.16 -13.19 2.01
CA ARG A 117 -13.28 -12.10 2.44
C ARG A 117 -13.90 -10.74 2.12
N GLY A 118 -13.82 -9.81 3.06
CA GLY A 118 -14.19 -8.41 2.82
C GLY A 118 -13.30 -7.80 1.74
N LYS A 119 -13.90 -7.05 0.82
CA LYS A 119 -13.16 -6.38 -0.26
C LYS A 119 -12.84 -4.93 0.09
N TYR A 120 -13.83 -4.20 0.59
CA TYR A 120 -13.68 -2.82 1.03
C TYR A 120 -14.80 -2.42 1.98
N VAL A 121 -14.59 -1.32 2.69
CA VAL A 121 -15.61 -0.63 3.48
C VAL A 121 -15.61 0.83 3.08
N LEU A 122 -16.77 1.36 2.76
CA LEU A 122 -17.00 2.77 2.49
C LEU A 122 -17.77 3.39 3.66
N ALA A 123 -17.25 4.47 4.21
CA ALA A 123 -17.97 5.36 5.09
C ALA A 123 -18.12 6.72 4.42
N GLU A 124 -19.34 7.14 4.16
CA GLU A 124 -19.64 8.45 3.59
C GLU A 124 -20.08 9.42 4.69
N TYR A 125 -19.41 10.54 4.74
CA TYR A 125 -19.71 11.65 5.65
C TYR A 125 -20.15 12.87 4.83
N GLU A 126 -20.70 13.86 5.48
CA GLU A 126 -21.12 15.11 4.79
C GLU A 126 -19.97 15.84 4.09
N LYS A 127 -18.74 15.73 4.60
CA LYS A 127 -17.57 16.47 4.10
C LYS A 127 -16.56 15.62 3.37
N ILE A 128 -16.52 14.33 3.60
CA ILE A 128 -15.54 13.39 3.03
C ILE A 128 -16.14 12.02 2.83
N LYS A 129 -15.48 11.21 1.99
CA LYS A 129 -15.66 9.75 1.96
C LYS A 129 -14.40 9.07 2.46
N ARG A 130 -14.55 7.93 3.09
CA ARG A 130 -13.45 7.12 3.62
C ARG A 130 -13.60 5.70 3.16
N ILE A 131 -12.57 5.20 2.50
CA ILE A 131 -12.52 3.85 1.96
C ILE A 131 -11.39 3.13 2.69
N THR A 132 -11.69 1.96 3.21
CA THR A 132 -10.68 1.05 3.74
C THR A 132 -10.75 -0.29 3.05
N MET A 133 -9.61 -0.87 2.74
CA MET A 133 -9.52 -2.17 2.10
C MET A 133 -8.24 -2.90 2.50
N PRO A 134 -8.26 -4.25 2.53
CA PRO A 134 -7.05 -5.01 2.73
C PRO A 134 -6.04 -4.74 1.61
N LEU A 135 -4.78 -4.60 1.99
CA LEU A 135 -3.67 -4.50 1.08
C LEU A 135 -2.76 -5.72 1.31
N GLY A 136 -2.95 -6.75 0.49
CA GLY A 136 -2.40 -8.08 0.80
C GLY A 136 -3.02 -8.69 2.05
N GLU A 137 -2.24 -9.52 2.74
CA GLU A 137 -2.71 -10.22 3.94
C GLU A 137 -2.35 -9.52 5.26
N ASN A 138 -1.39 -8.59 5.21
CA ASN A 138 -0.78 -8.03 6.42
C ASN A 138 -0.94 -6.50 6.57
N HIS A 139 -1.60 -5.84 5.62
CA HIS A 139 -1.73 -4.39 5.62
C HIS A 139 -3.17 -3.95 5.36
N LEU A 140 -3.46 -2.74 5.79
CA LEU A 140 -4.71 -2.03 5.52
C LEU A 140 -4.42 -0.75 4.74
N LEU A 141 -5.13 -0.55 3.65
CA LEU A 141 -5.18 0.70 2.93
C LEU A 141 -6.35 1.54 3.45
N TYR A 142 -6.06 2.80 3.75
CA TYR A 142 -7.02 3.77 4.27
C TYR A 142 -6.96 5.02 3.41
N VAL A 143 -8.04 5.30 2.68
CA VAL A 143 -8.12 6.41 1.72
C VAL A 143 -9.25 7.35 2.11
N THR A 144 -8.95 8.64 2.18
CA THR A 144 -9.94 9.69 2.37
C THR A 144 -10.04 10.52 1.11
N THR A 145 -11.27 10.80 0.67
CA THR A 145 -11.53 11.56 -0.55
C THR A 145 -12.49 12.72 -0.31
N GLU A 146 -12.56 13.63 -1.27
CA GLU A 146 -13.65 14.59 -1.38
C GLU A 146 -14.98 13.87 -1.60
N VAL A 147 -16.08 14.52 -1.23
CA VAL A 147 -17.45 13.96 -1.42
C VAL A 147 -17.76 13.75 -2.89
N ALA A 148 -17.22 14.59 -3.78
CA ALA A 148 -17.42 14.51 -5.23
C ALA A 148 -16.74 13.29 -5.87
N CYS A 149 -15.88 12.57 -5.17
CA CYS A 149 -15.20 11.40 -5.70
C CYS A 149 -16.20 10.30 -6.08
N ASP A 150 -16.07 9.75 -7.29
CA ASP A 150 -16.69 8.49 -7.66
C ASP A 150 -15.94 7.33 -6.98
N HIS A 151 -16.44 6.93 -5.82
CA HIS A 151 -15.80 5.89 -5.02
C HIS A 151 -15.80 4.53 -5.71
N SER A 152 -16.82 4.22 -6.52
CA SER A 152 -16.90 2.94 -7.24
C SER A 152 -15.79 2.83 -8.27
N LEU A 153 -15.59 3.88 -9.04
CA LEU A 153 -14.51 3.96 -10.03
C LEU A 153 -13.13 3.96 -9.37
N LEU A 154 -12.97 4.67 -8.26
CA LEU A 154 -11.73 4.69 -7.50
C LEU A 154 -11.38 3.30 -6.95
N ILE A 155 -12.34 2.61 -6.35
CA ILE A 155 -12.16 1.25 -5.82
C ILE A 155 -11.75 0.30 -6.95
N GLU A 156 -12.41 0.38 -8.10
CA GLU A 156 -12.06 -0.44 -9.27
C GLU A 156 -10.63 -0.18 -9.74
N ARG A 157 -10.19 1.08 -9.80
CA ARG A 157 -8.82 1.46 -10.16
C ARG A 157 -7.80 0.90 -9.18
N ILE A 158 -8.04 1.01 -7.88
CA ILE A 158 -7.16 0.47 -6.85
C ILE A 158 -7.10 -1.06 -6.94
N HIS A 159 -8.22 -1.73 -7.15
CA HIS A 159 -8.25 -3.19 -7.33
C HIS A 159 -7.42 -3.63 -8.54
N LYS A 160 -7.52 -2.94 -9.66
CA LYS A 160 -6.70 -3.23 -10.86
C LYS A 160 -5.20 -3.04 -10.63
N LEU A 161 -4.83 -2.09 -9.79
CA LEU A 161 -3.42 -1.83 -9.48
C LEU A 161 -2.80 -2.89 -8.56
N TYR A 162 -3.55 -3.41 -7.58
CA TYR A 162 -2.97 -4.17 -6.46
C TYR A 162 -3.66 -5.48 -6.13
N LEU A 163 -4.83 -5.76 -6.66
CA LEU A 163 -5.67 -6.90 -6.25
C LEU A 163 -6.13 -7.77 -7.43
N ALA A 164 -5.67 -7.44 -8.61
CA ALA A 164 -5.97 -8.23 -9.81
C ALA A 164 -5.09 -9.47 -9.88
#